data_fb5c10eac99aa344849010db43286b9f
#
_entry.id   fb5c10eac99aa344849010db43286b9f
#
_cell.length_a   1.000
_cell.length_b   1.000
_cell.length_c   1.000
_cell.angle_alpha   90.00
_cell.angle_beta   90.00
_cell.angle_gamma   90.00
#
_symmetry.space_group_name_H-M   'P 1'
#
loop_
_entity.id
_entity.type
_entity.pdbx_description
1 polymer ?
#
loop_
_entity_poly.entity_id
_entity_poly.type
_entity_poly.pdbx_seq_one_letter_code
_entity_poly.pdbx_strand_id
1 'polypeptide(L)'
;MAHPDAVADEATALGLILFDCGVDPHDFARAKKRACGRSNIFAGIGLHPWWLADGRCGNAEINLLCEVAAQERLIGEVGLDFSARFAGSEPLQVQAFDRLCDTLVQHPLAGRVISIHVVRSTGTVLDVLGSHELLAPSPDSPAIIFHWFSGTSNEFVRARNAGCYFSVNERTLASKRGREYARQIPLDRLLLETDAPAEPNTETSAQSLIRSLTRTSERIASLKKCDIKRIESAVLANARSVFDLR
;
A
#
# COMPACT_ATOMS: atom_id res chain seq x y z
N MET A 1 13.20 3.76 9.55
CA MET A 1 13.38 5.22 9.37
C MET A 1 13.98 5.79 10.63
N ALA A 2 15.08 6.52 10.54
CA ALA A 2 15.58 7.33 11.64
C ALA A 2 14.65 8.55 11.81
N HIS A 3 14.35 8.93 13.04
CA HIS A 3 13.56 10.12 13.37
C HIS A 3 12.18 10.24 12.68
N PRO A 4 11.29 9.24 12.77
CA PRO A 4 10.03 9.23 12.04
C PRO A 4 9.08 10.39 12.42
N ASP A 5 9.14 10.87 13.67
CA ASP A 5 8.32 11.99 14.12
C ASP A 5 8.76 13.32 13.47
N ALA A 6 10.07 13.55 13.32
CA ALA A 6 10.58 14.73 12.63
C ALA A 6 10.19 14.73 11.14
N VAL A 7 10.21 13.55 10.49
CA VAL A 7 9.74 13.42 9.10
C VAL A 7 8.25 13.70 8.99
N ALA A 8 7.43 13.25 9.95
CA ALA A 8 6.00 13.54 9.98
C ALA A 8 5.71 15.03 10.18
N ASP A 9 6.46 15.72 11.07
CA ASP A 9 6.34 17.17 11.27
C ASP A 9 6.71 17.96 10.02
N GLU A 10 7.83 17.61 9.38
CA GLU A 10 8.27 18.21 8.12
C GLU A 10 7.24 17.96 6.99
N ALA A 11 6.72 16.73 6.87
CA ALA A 11 5.70 16.38 5.89
C ALA A 11 4.40 17.16 6.12
N THR A 12 4.01 17.36 7.38
CA THR A 12 2.84 18.16 7.74
C THR A 12 3.03 19.60 7.34
N ALA A 13 4.18 20.20 7.65
CA ALA A 13 4.49 21.58 7.29
C ALA A 13 4.52 21.80 5.77
N LEU A 14 4.90 20.79 5.00
CA LEU A 14 4.95 20.83 3.54
C LEU A 14 3.64 20.39 2.85
N GLY A 15 2.62 19.99 3.61
CA GLY A 15 1.34 19.51 3.06
C GLY A 15 1.44 18.18 2.30
N LEU A 16 2.48 17.38 2.59
CA LEU A 16 2.67 16.07 1.96
C LEU A 16 1.75 15.04 2.61
N ILE A 17 0.87 14.42 1.82
CA ILE A 17 0.02 13.31 2.28
C ILE A 17 0.87 12.04 2.38
N LEU A 18 0.90 11.42 3.56
CA LEU A 18 1.64 10.18 3.80
C LEU A 18 0.74 9.09 4.34
N PHE A 19 0.86 7.90 3.76
CA PHE A 19 0.35 6.65 4.33
C PHE A 19 1.52 5.87 4.92
N ASP A 20 1.61 5.86 6.25
CA ASP A 20 2.61 5.14 7.04
C ASP A 20 2.12 3.71 7.26
N CYS A 21 2.52 2.80 6.37
CA CYS A 21 2.15 1.40 6.41
C CYS A 21 2.98 0.65 7.47
N GLY A 22 2.30 0.04 8.44
CA GLY A 22 2.94 -0.81 9.45
C GLY A 22 3.41 -2.15 8.87
N VAL A 23 4.48 -2.69 9.40
CA VAL A 23 5.01 -4.02 9.02
C VAL A 23 4.91 -5.03 10.16
N ASP A 24 4.64 -4.55 11.37
CA ASP A 24 4.42 -5.32 12.60
C ASP A 24 3.22 -4.70 13.34
N PRO A 25 2.19 -5.48 13.70
CA PRO A 25 1.01 -4.94 14.38
C PRO A 25 1.33 -4.31 15.75
N HIS A 26 2.41 -4.72 16.42
CA HIS A 26 2.85 -4.11 17.69
C HIS A 26 3.29 -2.65 17.55
N ASP A 27 3.71 -2.22 16.34
CA ASP A 27 4.15 -0.85 16.07
C ASP A 27 3.00 0.12 15.80
N PHE A 28 1.79 -0.39 15.56
CA PHE A 28 0.64 0.41 15.15
C PHE A 28 0.28 1.52 16.13
N ALA A 29 0.29 1.25 17.44
CA ALA A 29 -0.02 2.26 18.45
C ALA A 29 0.93 3.47 18.37
N ARG A 30 2.21 3.25 18.06
CA ARG A 30 3.21 4.31 17.86
C ARG A 30 2.96 5.09 16.57
N ALA A 31 2.64 4.38 15.48
CA ALA A 31 2.29 5.01 14.21
C ALA A 31 1.02 5.86 14.34
N LYS A 32 -0.01 5.34 14.99
CA LYS A 32 -1.26 6.05 15.26
C LYS A 32 -1.06 7.30 16.13
N LYS A 33 -0.21 7.21 17.16
CA LYS A 33 0.19 8.37 17.96
C LYS A 33 0.92 9.42 17.11
N ARG A 34 1.80 9.02 16.20
CA ARG A 34 2.48 9.90 15.24
C ARG A 34 1.51 10.61 14.32
N ALA A 35 0.49 9.91 13.82
CA ALA A 35 -0.54 10.49 12.95
C ALA A 35 -1.50 11.43 13.69
N CYS A 36 -1.65 11.27 15.02
CA CYS A 36 -2.60 12.03 15.82
C CYS A 36 -2.33 13.54 15.71
N GLY A 37 -3.38 14.32 15.39
CA GLY A 37 -3.29 15.76 15.22
C GLY A 37 -2.72 16.23 13.87
N ARG A 38 -2.33 15.31 12.98
CA ARG A 38 -1.83 15.61 11.63
C ARG A 38 -2.86 15.12 10.60
N SER A 39 -3.54 16.05 9.92
CA SER A 39 -4.61 15.73 8.97
C SER A 39 -4.13 15.08 7.66
N ASN A 40 -2.83 15.07 7.42
CA ASN A 40 -2.20 14.56 6.21
C ASN A 40 -1.31 13.33 6.44
N ILE A 41 -1.24 12.83 7.67
CA ILE A 41 -0.48 11.61 8.01
C ILE A 41 -1.46 10.52 8.44
N PHE A 42 -1.40 9.39 7.77
CA PHE A 42 -2.29 8.25 7.95
C PHE A 42 -1.48 7.03 8.38
N ALA A 43 -1.87 6.39 9.49
CA ALA A 43 -1.22 5.18 9.98
C ALA A 43 -2.06 3.95 9.61
N GLY A 44 -1.44 2.96 8.99
CA GLY A 44 -2.03 1.67 8.67
C GLY A 44 -1.57 0.58 9.63
N ILE A 45 -2.52 -0.27 10.07
CA ILE A 45 -2.17 -1.52 10.75
C ILE A 45 -1.70 -2.53 9.73
N GLY A 46 -0.53 -3.11 9.88
CA GLY A 46 0.03 -4.07 8.94
C GLY A 46 0.74 -5.23 9.59
N LEU A 47 0.91 -6.27 8.79
CA LEU A 47 1.77 -7.43 9.06
C LEU A 47 2.40 -7.84 7.74
N HIS A 48 3.64 -7.44 7.54
CA HIS A 48 4.34 -7.67 6.29
C HIS A 48 4.68 -9.16 6.11
N PRO A 49 4.49 -9.77 4.93
CA PRO A 49 4.71 -11.19 4.71
C PRO A 49 6.14 -11.65 5.01
N TRP A 50 7.13 -10.79 4.89
CA TRP A 50 8.51 -11.15 5.24
C TRP A 50 8.68 -11.49 6.73
N TRP A 51 7.94 -10.83 7.61
CA TRP A 51 8.04 -11.03 9.05
C TRP A 51 7.35 -12.32 9.51
N LEU A 52 6.37 -12.80 8.74
CA LEU A 52 5.86 -14.16 8.87
C LEU A 52 6.85 -15.19 8.34
N ALA A 53 7.46 -14.90 7.19
CA ALA A 53 8.33 -15.82 6.51
C ALA A 53 9.67 -16.08 7.25
N ASP A 54 10.21 -15.07 7.95
CA ASP A 54 11.46 -15.19 8.70
C ASP A 54 11.25 -15.49 10.20
N GLY A 55 10.00 -15.71 10.62
CA GLY A 55 9.65 -16.13 11.98
C GLY A 55 9.66 -15.04 13.02
N ARG A 56 9.80 -13.76 12.64
CA ARG A 56 9.64 -12.63 13.57
C ARG A 56 8.22 -12.49 14.09
N CYS A 57 7.25 -12.85 13.27
CA CYS A 57 5.83 -12.85 13.58
C CYS A 57 5.23 -14.24 13.33
N GLY A 58 4.16 -14.56 14.06
CA GLY A 58 3.43 -15.81 13.95
C GLY A 58 1.94 -15.66 14.24
N ASN A 59 1.32 -16.70 14.77
CA ASN A 59 -0.13 -16.70 15.04
C ASN A 59 -0.57 -15.62 16.04
N ALA A 60 0.27 -15.22 16.98
CA ALA A 60 -0.04 -14.17 17.93
C ALA A 60 -0.21 -12.82 17.21
N GLU A 61 0.70 -12.49 16.29
CA GLU A 61 0.68 -11.25 15.51
C GLU A 61 -0.44 -11.27 14.46
N ILE A 62 -0.77 -12.44 13.89
CA ILE A 62 -1.94 -12.60 13.03
C ILE A 62 -3.23 -12.31 13.81
N ASN A 63 -3.36 -12.83 15.04
CA ASN A 63 -4.51 -12.55 15.89
C ASN A 63 -4.61 -11.06 16.23
N LEU A 64 -3.50 -10.43 16.62
CA LEU A 64 -3.44 -9.01 16.92
C LEU A 64 -3.80 -8.15 15.69
N LEU A 65 -3.26 -8.49 14.50
CA LEU A 65 -3.64 -7.84 13.25
C LEU A 65 -5.14 -7.87 13.04
N CYS A 66 -5.78 -9.05 13.15
CA CYS A 66 -7.21 -9.21 12.94
C CYS A 66 -8.04 -8.44 13.99
N GLU A 67 -7.67 -8.51 15.27
CA GLU A 67 -8.34 -7.78 16.35
C GLU A 67 -8.34 -6.27 16.09
N VAL A 68 -7.20 -5.70 15.74
CA VAL A 68 -7.06 -4.27 15.47
C VAL A 68 -7.73 -3.89 14.15
N ALA A 69 -7.55 -4.68 13.09
CA ALA A 69 -8.14 -4.44 11.77
C ALA A 69 -9.67 -4.45 11.77
N ALA A 70 -10.30 -5.17 12.71
CA ALA A 70 -11.76 -5.15 12.91
C ALA A 70 -12.30 -3.73 13.17
N GLN A 71 -11.49 -2.84 13.74
CA GLN A 71 -11.88 -1.50 14.17
C GLN A 71 -11.18 -0.37 13.39
N GLU A 72 -10.23 -0.71 12.49
CA GLU A 72 -9.42 0.28 11.77
C GLU A 72 -9.77 0.30 10.29
N ARG A 73 -9.81 1.52 9.73
CA ARG A 73 -10.07 1.73 8.30
C ARG A 73 -8.83 1.51 7.44
N LEU A 74 -7.65 1.78 7.98
CA LEU A 74 -6.41 1.82 7.22
C LEU A 74 -5.57 0.58 7.51
N ILE A 75 -5.45 -0.27 6.52
CA ILE A 75 -4.74 -1.56 6.59
C ILE A 75 -3.55 -1.49 5.64
N GLY A 76 -2.38 -1.85 6.12
CA GLY A 76 -1.16 -1.89 5.30
C GLY A 76 0.11 -1.72 6.16
N GLU A 77 1.19 -2.39 5.74
CA GLU A 77 1.31 -3.24 4.58
C GLU A 77 0.99 -4.70 4.95
N VAL A 78 0.16 -5.34 4.13
CA VAL A 78 -0.20 -6.76 4.26
C VAL A 78 -0.04 -7.43 2.90
N GLY A 79 -0.14 -8.74 2.80
CA GLY A 79 -0.09 -9.41 1.50
C GLY A 79 0.81 -10.63 1.48
N LEU A 80 1.33 -10.97 0.28
CA LEU A 80 2.03 -12.23 0.03
C LEU A 80 3.33 -12.01 -0.75
N ASP A 81 4.39 -12.70 -0.35
CA ASP A 81 5.66 -12.77 -1.08
C ASP A 81 6.07 -14.23 -1.30
N PHE A 82 5.94 -14.71 -2.54
CA PHE A 82 6.32 -16.05 -2.96
C PHE A 82 7.67 -16.05 -3.70
N SER A 83 8.55 -15.12 -3.36
CA SER A 83 9.92 -15.17 -3.85
C SER A 83 10.67 -16.38 -3.27
N ALA A 84 11.66 -16.86 -4.02
CA ALA A 84 12.42 -18.05 -3.60
C ALA A 84 13.12 -17.88 -2.22
N ARG A 85 13.36 -16.64 -1.80
CA ARG A 85 13.92 -16.31 -0.49
C ARG A 85 13.02 -16.80 0.65
N PHE A 86 11.70 -16.83 0.44
CA PHE A 86 10.70 -17.13 1.45
C PHE A 86 9.95 -18.44 1.19
N ALA A 87 10.54 -19.32 0.34
CA ALA A 87 9.96 -20.60 0.02
C ALA A 87 9.65 -21.43 1.28
N GLY A 88 8.45 -22.02 1.32
CA GLY A 88 7.94 -22.80 2.45
C GLY A 88 7.10 -21.99 3.45
N SER A 89 7.09 -20.65 3.36
CA SER A 89 6.25 -19.81 4.23
C SER A 89 4.89 -19.47 3.60
N GLU A 90 4.67 -19.83 2.34
CA GLU A 90 3.47 -19.49 1.58
C GLU A 90 2.16 -19.87 2.30
N PRO A 91 2.04 -21.08 2.91
CA PRO A 91 0.80 -21.47 3.61
C PRO A 91 0.47 -20.54 4.78
N LEU A 92 1.48 -20.12 5.56
CA LEU A 92 1.30 -19.21 6.69
C LEU A 92 0.93 -17.80 6.23
N GLN A 93 1.58 -17.32 5.17
CA GLN A 93 1.25 -16.02 4.56
C GLN A 93 -0.19 -16.00 4.04
N VAL A 94 -0.61 -17.05 3.31
CA VAL A 94 -1.98 -17.17 2.78
C VAL A 94 -2.98 -17.24 3.93
N GLN A 95 -2.72 -18.05 4.96
CA GLN A 95 -3.57 -18.14 6.13
C GLN A 95 -3.74 -16.78 6.82
N ALA A 96 -2.67 -16.01 6.98
CA ALA A 96 -2.72 -14.69 7.60
C ALA A 96 -3.56 -13.71 6.77
N PHE A 97 -3.37 -13.70 5.45
CA PHE A 97 -4.10 -12.82 4.56
C PHE A 97 -5.58 -13.19 4.43
N ASP A 98 -5.89 -14.48 4.35
CA ASP A 98 -7.26 -15.01 4.31
C ASP A 98 -8.03 -14.68 5.60
N ARG A 99 -7.42 -14.92 6.77
CA ARG A 99 -8.02 -14.55 8.07
C ARG A 99 -8.24 -13.04 8.22
N LEU A 100 -7.33 -12.23 7.70
CA LEU A 100 -7.55 -10.79 7.64
C LEU A 100 -8.77 -10.47 6.78
N CYS A 101 -8.88 -11.04 5.58
CA CYS A 101 -10.04 -10.82 4.69
C CYS A 101 -11.35 -11.23 5.36
N ASP A 102 -11.40 -12.39 6.03
CA ASP A 102 -12.53 -12.83 6.85
C ASP A 102 -12.93 -11.77 7.89
N THR A 103 -11.94 -11.26 8.63
CA THR A 103 -12.16 -10.22 9.65
C THR A 103 -12.76 -8.96 9.04
N LEU A 104 -12.25 -8.52 7.88
CA LEU A 104 -12.72 -7.29 7.22
C LEU A 104 -14.16 -7.42 6.72
N VAL A 105 -14.57 -8.61 6.29
CA VAL A 105 -15.95 -8.90 5.87
C VAL A 105 -16.88 -8.98 7.08
N GLN A 106 -16.46 -9.61 8.18
CA GLN A 106 -17.25 -9.71 9.41
C GLN A 106 -17.42 -8.35 10.12
N HIS A 107 -16.49 -7.43 9.91
CA HIS A 107 -16.48 -6.09 10.52
C HIS A 107 -16.39 -5.01 9.43
N PRO A 108 -17.45 -4.80 8.63
CA PRO A 108 -17.43 -3.84 7.54
C PRO A 108 -17.29 -2.40 8.06
N LEU A 109 -16.37 -1.63 7.46
CA LEU A 109 -16.18 -0.22 7.74
C LEU A 109 -16.11 0.56 6.42
N ALA A 110 -16.97 1.55 6.26
CA ALA A 110 -16.98 2.41 5.07
C ALA A 110 -15.63 3.14 4.88
N GLY A 111 -15.19 3.25 3.65
CA GLY A 111 -13.95 3.93 3.27
C GLY A 111 -12.67 3.19 3.75
N ARG A 112 -12.74 1.88 3.90
CA ARG A 112 -11.55 1.07 4.24
C ARG A 112 -10.54 1.11 3.10
N VAL A 113 -9.26 1.13 3.46
CA VAL A 113 -8.13 1.13 2.52
C VAL A 113 -7.23 -0.04 2.87
N ILE A 114 -6.80 -0.79 1.86
CA ILE A 114 -5.88 -1.93 2.04
C ILE A 114 -4.69 -1.77 1.09
N SER A 115 -3.50 -1.53 1.65
CA SER A 115 -2.24 -1.51 0.88
C SER A 115 -1.59 -2.89 0.89
N ILE A 116 -1.37 -3.45 -0.30
CA ILE A 116 -1.05 -4.87 -0.47
C ILE A 116 0.30 -5.05 -1.16
N HIS A 117 1.19 -5.77 -0.47
CA HIS A 117 2.43 -6.31 -0.99
C HIS A 117 2.19 -7.54 -1.87
N VAL A 118 2.74 -7.56 -3.07
CA VAL A 118 2.62 -8.70 -3.98
C VAL A 118 3.94 -8.99 -4.70
N VAL A 119 4.53 -10.13 -4.41
CA VAL A 119 5.69 -10.65 -5.16
C VAL A 119 5.44 -12.10 -5.55
N ARG A 120 5.27 -12.35 -6.86
CA ARG A 120 4.92 -13.67 -7.44
C ARG A 120 3.63 -14.30 -6.88
N SER A 121 2.75 -13.50 -6.30
CA SER A 121 1.57 -13.92 -5.54
C SER A 121 0.30 -13.18 -5.94
N THR A 122 0.36 -12.30 -6.92
CA THR A 122 -0.77 -11.43 -7.30
C THR A 122 -2.04 -12.24 -7.64
N GLY A 123 -1.90 -13.36 -8.35
CA GLY A 123 -3.02 -14.26 -8.66
C GLY A 123 -3.72 -14.74 -7.39
N THR A 124 -2.93 -15.26 -6.43
CA THR A 124 -3.44 -15.75 -5.14
C THR A 124 -4.11 -14.62 -4.33
N VAL A 125 -3.50 -13.43 -4.29
CA VAL A 125 -4.12 -12.27 -3.61
C VAL A 125 -5.46 -11.92 -4.23
N LEU A 126 -5.54 -11.86 -5.57
CA LEU A 126 -6.80 -11.56 -6.27
C LEU A 126 -7.85 -12.67 -6.09
N ASP A 127 -7.43 -13.93 -5.95
CA ASP A 127 -8.33 -15.04 -5.68
C ASP A 127 -8.90 -14.96 -4.27
N VAL A 128 -8.07 -14.70 -3.25
CA VAL A 128 -8.51 -14.53 -1.86
C VAL A 128 -9.43 -13.31 -1.74
N LEU A 129 -9.05 -12.15 -2.26
CA LEU A 129 -9.93 -10.97 -2.23
C LEU A 129 -11.26 -11.22 -2.94
N GLY A 130 -11.24 -11.96 -4.05
CA GLY A 130 -12.44 -12.32 -4.81
C GLY A 130 -13.35 -13.28 -4.05
N SER A 131 -12.81 -14.30 -3.38
CA SER A 131 -13.59 -15.26 -2.58
C SER A 131 -14.28 -14.62 -1.36
N HIS A 132 -13.74 -13.52 -0.86
CA HIS A 132 -14.31 -12.69 0.20
C HIS A 132 -15.15 -11.51 -0.33
N GLU A 133 -15.40 -11.43 -1.63
CA GLU A 133 -16.17 -10.35 -2.29
C GLU A 133 -15.60 -8.92 -2.08
N LEU A 134 -14.34 -8.80 -1.63
CA LEU A 134 -13.67 -7.52 -1.38
C LEU A 134 -13.30 -6.75 -2.67
N LEU A 135 -13.42 -7.38 -3.83
CA LEU A 135 -13.25 -6.75 -5.16
C LEU A 135 -14.60 -6.38 -5.81
N ALA A 136 -15.72 -6.68 -5.16
CA ALA A 136 -17.04 -6.35 -5.71
C ALA A 136 -17.23 -4.82 -5.77
N PRO A 137 -17.79 -4.27 -6.87
CA PRO A 137 -18.06 -2.84 -6.95
C PRO A 137 -19.24 -2.47 -6.03
N SER A 138 -18.93 -1.98 -4.86
CA SER A 138 -19.89 -1.52 -3.86
C SER A 138 -19.36 -0.24 -3.20
N PRO A 139 -20.22 0.68 -2.76
CA PRO A 139 -19.81 1.84 -1.96
C PRO A 139 -19.07 1.49 -0.67
N ASP A 140 -19.32 0.29 -0.15
CA ASP A 140 -18.71 -0.22 1.08
C ASP A 140 -17.45 -1.07 0.81
N SER A 141 -17.11 -1.33 -0.47
CA SER A 141 -15.91 -2.07 -0.82
C SER A 141 -14.66 -1.28 -0.47
N PRO A 142 -13.61 -1.94 0.03
CA PRO A 142 -12.38 -1.27 0.37
C PRO A 142 -11.64 -0.75 -0.87
N ALA A 143 -10.93 0.36 -0.73
CA ALA A 143 -9.95 0.78 -1.72
C ALA A 143 -8.73 -0.14 -1.65
N ILE A 144 -8.55 -1.00 -2.63
CA ILE A 144 -7.40 -1.89 -2.75
C ILE A 144 -6.27 -1.17 -3.46
N ILE A 145 -5.10 -1.08 -2.82
CA ILE A 145 -3.88 -0.48 -3.38
C ILE A 145 -2.84 -1.57 -3.56
N PHE A 146 -2.47 -1.87 -4.78
CA PHE A 146 -1.30 -2.71 -5.06
C PHE A 146 -0.04 -1.84 -4.96
N HIS A 147 0.73 -2.08 -3.91
CA HIS A 147 2.04 -1.49 -3.70
C HIS A 147 3.05 -2.11 -4.67
N TRP A 148 3.84 -1.26 -5.34
CA TRP A 148 4.90 -1.68 -6.27
C TRP A 148 4.56 -2.91 -7.13
N PHE A 149 3.45 -2.83 -7.84
CA PHE A 149 2.92 -3.95 -8.60
C PHE A 149 3.94 -4.58 -9.55
N SER A 150 4.16 -5.90 -9.43
CA SER A 150 5.14 -6.66 -10.21
C SER A 150 4.58 -7.93 -10.88
N GLY A 151 3.26 -8.14 -10.86
CA GLY A 151 2.57 -9.29 -11.40
C GLY A 151 2.69 -9.47 -12.92
N THR A 152 2.02 -10.47 -13.47
CA THR A 152 1.89 -10.72 -14.91
C THR A 152 0.93 -9.73 -15.56
N SER A 153 0.93 -9.66 -16.90
CA SER A 153 0.00 -8.80 -17.64
C SER A 153 -1.47 -9.18 -17.43
N ASN A 154 -1.76 -10.48 -17.31
CA ASN A 154 -3.13 -10.95 -17.03
C ASN A 154 -3.59 -10.54 -15.63
N GLU A 155 -2.74 -10.66 -14.63
CA GLU A 155 -3.01 -10.21 -13.26
C GLU A 155 -3.19 -8.69 -13.20
N PHE A 156 -2.36 -7.93 -13.93
CA PHE A 156 -2.53 -6.48 -14.05
C PHE A 156 -3.90 -6.11 -14.63
N VAL A 157 -4.31 -6.73 -15.71
CA VAL A 157 -5.62 -6.49 -16.34
C VAL A 157 -6.75 -6.86 -15.36
N ARG A 158 -6.62 -7.97 -14.66
CA ARG A 158 -7.59 -8.42 -13.66
C ARG A 158 -7.73 -7.41 -12.52
N ALA A 159 -6.62 -6.98 -11.91
CA ALA A 159 -6.60 -5.98 -10.84
C ALA A 159 -7.17 -4.62 -11.30
N ARG A 160 -6.75 -4.17 -12.50
CA ARG A 160 -7.26 -2.93 -13.09
C ARG A 160 -8.77 -2.97 -13.34
N ASN A 161 -9.28 -4.07 -13.88
CA ASN A 161 -10.72 -4.24 -14.17
C ASN A 161 -11.56 -4.34 -12.88
N ALA A 162 -10.95 -4.81 -11.78
CA ALA A 162 -11.54 -4.78 -10.45
C ALA A 162 -11.51 -3.38 -9.78
N GLY A 163 -10.97 -2.35 -10.46
CA GLY A 163 -10.93 -0.99 -9.95
C GLY A 163 -9.86 -0.71 -8.91
N CYS A 164 -8.87 -1.61 -8.76
CA CYS A 164 -7.77 -1.42 -7.82
C CYS A 164 -6.91 -0.21 -8.17
N TYR A 165 -6.36 0.43 -7.14
CA TYR A 165 -5.32 1.44 -7.25
C TYR A 165 -3.95 0.78 -7.37
N PHE A 166 -3.01 1.52 -7.96
CA PHE A 166 -1.62 1.11 -8.11
C PHE A 166 -0.72 2.23 -7.64
N SER A 167 0.12 1.99 -6.65
CA SER A 167 1.14 2.93 -6.27
C SER A 167 2.46 2.63 -6.97
N VAL A 168 3.09 3.68 -7.48
CA VAL A 168 4.26 3.62 -8.36
C VAL A 168 5.41 4.39 -7.73
N ASN A 169 6.60 3.78 -7.71
CA ASN A 169 7.84 4.37 -7.24
C ASN A 169 8.92 4.39 -8.34
N GLU A 170 10.08 4.96 -8.05
CA GLU A 170 11.21 5.01 -8.98
C GLU A 170 11.72 3.60 -9.36
N ARG A 171 11.66 2.63 -8.43
CA ARG A 171 12.09 1.24 -8.65
C ARG A 171 11.12 0.51 -9.59
N THR A 172 9.81 0.74 -9.48
CA THR A 172 8.82 0.27 -10.46
C THR A 172 9.24 0.68 -11.88
N LEU A 173 9.60 1.95 -12.05
CA LEU A 173 9.96 2.53 -13.35
C LEU A 173 11.37 2.13 -13.85
N ALA A 174 12.18 1.50 -13.02
CA ALA A 174 13.47 0.96 -13.46
C ALA A 174 13.32 -0.21 -14.44
N SER A 175 12.26 -1.03 -14.28
CA SER A 175 12.00 -2.18 -15.14
C SER A 175 11.19 -1.80 -16.40
N LYS A 176 11.40 -2.54 -17.52
CA LYS A 176 10.59 -2.38 -18.74
C LYS A 176 9.11 -2.67 -18.47
N ARG A 177 8.81 -3.73 -17.70
CA ARG A 177 7.45 -4.13 -17.34
C ARG A 177 6.78 -3.06 -16.48
N GLY A 178 7.45 -2.55 -15.46
CA GLY A 178 6.90 -1.50 -14.60
C GLY A 178 6.59 -0.21 -15.36
N ARG A 179 7.44 0.18 -16.31
CA ARG A 179 7.15 1.33 -17.20
C ARG A 179 5.92 1.08 -18.07
N GLU A 180 5.72 -0.15 -18.54
CA GLU A 180 4.55 -0.48 -19.34
C GLU A 180 3.27 -0.45 -18.46
N TYR A 181 3.32 -0.97 -17.24
CA TYR A 181 2.19 -0.85 -16.31
C TYR A 181 1.91 0.60 -15.97
N ALA A 182 2.92 1.40 -15.62
CA ALA A 182 2.74 2.83 -15.34
C ALA A 182 2.06 3.58 -16.52
N ARG A 183 2.35 3.17 -17.78
CA ARG A 183 1.66 3.72 -18.95
C ARG A 183 0.19 3.34 -18.99
N GLN A 184 -0.16 2.11 -18.59
CA GLN A 184 -1.50 1.53 -18.70
C GLN A 184 -2.40 1.78 -17.49
N ILE A 185 -1.84 2.11 -16.31
CA ILE A 185 -2.63 2.47 -15.13
C ILE A 185 -3.54 3.65 -15.47
N PRO A 186 -4.87 3.55 -15.26
CA PRO A 186 -5.77 4.69 -15.42
C PRO A 186 -5.39 5.83 -14.49
N LEU A 187 -5.55 7.08 -14.93
CA LEU A 187 -5.15 8.24 -14.11
C LEU A 187 -5.93 8.32 -12.80
N ASP A 188 -7.19 7.89 -12.79
CA ASP A 188 -8.06 7.84 -11.62
C ASP A 188 -7.79 6.64 -10.68
N ARG A 189 -6.77 5.84 -10.98
CA ARG A 189 -6.30 4.70 -10.16
C ARG A 189 -4.81 4.77 -9.88
N LEU A 190 -4.15 5.87 -10.23
CA LEU A 190 -2.73 6.08 -10.03
C LEU A 190 -2.46 6.72 -8.68
N LEU A 191 -1.61 6.11 -7.89
CA LEU A 191 -1.00 6.67 -6.69
C LEU A 191 0.53 6.67 -6.84
N LEU A 192 1.20 7.43 -6.00
CA LEU A 192 2.65 7.41 -5.90
C LEU A 192 3.08 6.89 -4.54
N GLU A 193 4.26 6.34 -4.48
CA GLU A 193 4.90 5.90 -3.26
C GLU A 193 6.41 6.12 -3.32
N THR A 194 7.07 6.00 -2.20
CA THR A 194 8.53 6.03 -2.12
C THR A 194 9.12 4.72 -1.65
N ASP A 195 8.33 3.93 -0.94
CA ASP A 195 8.77 2.71 -0.25
C ASP A 195 9.98 2.98 0.68
N ALA A 196 9.92 4.12 1.36
CA ALA A 196 10.98 4.57 2.26
C ALA A 196 10.65 4.22 3.73
N PRO A 197 11.66 3.86 4.50
CA PRO A 197 13.08 3.81 4.16
C PRO A 197 13.45 2.52 3.41
N ALA A 198 14.42 2.61 2.52
CA ALA A 198 14.93 1.43 1.80
C ALA A 198 15.56 0.39 2.73
N GLU A 199 16.11 0.84 3.85
CA GLU A 199 16.70 0.01 4.91
C GLU A 199 16.33 0.57 6.30
N PRO A 200 16.27 -0.28 7.34
CA PRO A 200 16.04 0.17 8.71
C PRO A 200 17.05 1.26 9.13
N ASN A 201 16.60 2.23 9.91
CA ASN A 201 17.42 3.34 10.44
C ASN A 201 18.07 4.26 9.38
N THR A 202 17.64 4.19 8.12
CA THR A 202 18.09 5.13 7.10
C THR A 202 17.54 6.54 7.39
N GLU A 203 18.40 7.53 7.28
CA GLU A 203 17.99 8.93 7.33
C GLU A 203 17.07 9.25 6.16
N THR A 204 15.92 9.80 6.48
CA THR A 204 14.89 10.20 5.52
C THR A 204 14.38 11.57 5.93
N SER A 205 14.10 12.44 4.99
CA SER A 205 13.43 13.71 5.20
C SER A 205 12.21 13.84 4.28
N ALA A 206 11.22 14.64 4.64
CA ALA A 206 10.08 14.88 3.76
C ALA A 206 10.52 15.50 2.42
N GLN A 207 11.57 16.32 2.42
CA GLN A 207 12.18 16.84 1.20
C GLN A 207 12.72 15.73 0.29
N SER A 208 13.32 14.68 0.86
CA SER A 208 13.81 13.54 0.07
C SER A 208 12.66 12.72 -0.53
N LEU A 209 11.56 12.56 0.22
CA LEU A 209 10.34 11.93 -0.27
C LEU A 209 9.73 12.72 -1.43
N ILE A 210 9.57 14.04 -1.28
CA ILE A 210 9.05 14.92 -2.32
C ILE A 210 9.90 14.83 -3.60
N ARG A 211 11.23 14.88 -3.48
CA ARG A 211 12.11 14.73 -4.66
C ARG A 211 11.90 13.42 -5.39
N SER A 212 11.74 12.31 -4.66
CA SER A 212 11.47 11.00 -5.25
C SER A 212 10.11 10.96 -5.95
N LEU A 213 9.06 11.48 -5.32
CA LEU A 213 7.72 11.57 -5.90
C LEU A 213 7.69 12.45 -7.16
N THR A 214 8.39 13.61 -7.14
CA THR A 214 8.50 14.48 -8.31
C THR A 214 9.16 13.77 -9.48
N ARG A 215 10.31 13.11 -9.26
CA ARG A 215 10.98 12.33 -10.33
C ARG A 215 10.09 11.21 -10.88
N THR A 216 9.32 10.56 -10.00
CA THR A 216 8.36 9.52 -10.41
C THR A 216 7.26 10.13 -11.28
N SER A 217 6.68 11.27 -10.88
CA SER A 217 5.66 12.01 -11.65
C SER A 217 6.17 12.43 -13.03
N GLU A 218 7.38 13.00 -13.12
CA GLU A 218 8.02 13.40 -14.39
C GLU A 218 8.16 12.22 -15.35
N ARG A 219 8.62 11.07 -14.83
CA ARG A 219 8.79 9.86 -15.64
C ARG A 219 7.45 9.29 -16.10
N ILE A 220 6.41 9.29 -15.25
CA ILE A 220 5.06 8.84 -15.64
C ILE A 220 4.46 9.80 -16.68
N ALA A 221 4.60 11.11 -16.52
CA ALA A 221 4.16 12.13 -17.47
C ALA A 221 4.77 11.89 -18.86
N SER A 222 6.09 11.65 -18.91
CA SER A 222 6.79 11.29 -20.14
C SER A 222 6.25 9.99 -20.76
N LEU A 223 6.04 8.93 -19.98
CA LEU A 223 5.49 7.66 -20.46
C LEU A 223 4.07 7.78 -21.00
N LYS A 224 3.24 8.59 -20.35
CA LYS A 224 1.84 8.86 -20.74
C LYS A 224 1.71 9.97 -21.78
N LYS A 225 2.80 10.64 -22.15
CA LYS A 225 2.85 11.77 -23.10
C LYS A 225 1.87 12.89 -22.70
N CYS A 226 1.90 13.29 -21.44
CA CYS A 226 1.04 14.36 -20.91
C CYS A 226 1.84 15.31 -20.01
N ASP A 227 1.25 16.44 -19.65
CA ASP A 227 1.84 17.39 -18.71
C ASP A 227 1.97 16.78 -17.31
N ILE A 228 3.05 17.10 -16.60
CA ILE A 228 3.29 16.65 -15.22
C ILE A 228 2.17 17.10 -14.28
N LYS A 229 1.64 18.30 -14.44
CA LYS A 229 0.53 18.82 -13.62
C LYS A 229 -0.72 17.93 -13.72
N ARG A 230 -0.94 17.27 -14.86
CA ARG A 230 -2.04 16.31 -15.02
C ARG A 230 -1.82 15.08 -14.15
N ILE A 231 -0.58 14.59 -14.05
CA ILE A 231 -0.24 13.47 -13.17
C ILE A 231 -0.41 13.89 -11.71
N GLU A 232 0.19 15.00 -11.31
CA GLU A 232 0.14 15.51 -9.93
C GLU A 232 -1.29 15.77 -9.46
N SER A 233 -2.12 16.39 -10.32
CA SER A 233 -3.52 16.65 -10.01
C SER A 233 -4.33 15.36 -9.87
N ALA A 234 -4.10 14.37 -10.73
CA ALA A 234 -4.78 13.07 -10.65
C ALA A 234 -4.37 12.31 -9.37
N VAL A 235 -3.07 12.24 -9.08
CA VAL A 235 -2.54 11.59 -7.86
C VAL A 235 -3.09 12.25 -6.60
N LEU A 236 -3.10 13.58 -6.55
CA LEU A 236 -3.65 14.30 -5.40
C LEU A 236 -5.16 14.06 -5.24
N ALA A 237 -5.92 14.07 -6.33
CA ALA A 237 -7.35 13.77 -6.30
C ALA A 237 -7.63 12.33 -5.81
N ASN A 238 -6.84 11.36 -6.30
CA ASN A 238 -6.95 9.97 -5.88
C ASN A 238 -6.59 9.80 -4.40
N ALA A 239 -5.49 10.40 -3.94
CA ALA A 239 -5.11 10.36 -2.52
C ALA A 239 -6.19 10.97 -1.63
N ARG A 240 -6.75 12.13 -2.01
CA ARG A 240 -7.87 12.75 -1.29
C ARG A 240 -9.10 11.84 -1.24
N SER A 241 -9.44 11.19 -2.34
CA SER A 241 -10.57 10.26 -2.41
C SER A 241 -10.35 9.04 -1.53
N VAL A 242 -9.15 8.42 -1.61
CA VAL A 242 -8.81 7.20 -0.85
C VAL A 242 -8.78 7.47 0.65
N PHE A 243 -8.23 8.61 1.08
CA PHE A 243 -8.09 8.95 2.51
C PHE A 243 -9.21 9.85 3.05
N ASP A 244 -10.27 10.12 2.27
CA ASP A 244 -11.42 10.97 2.65
C ASP A 244 -10.98 12.36 3.14
N LEU A 245 -10.07 12.99 2.40
CA LEU A 245 -9.60 14.34 2.64
C LEU A 245 -10.49 15.37 1.90
N ARG A 246 -11.20 16.17 2.67
CA ARG A 246 -12.05 17.27 2.19
C ARG A 246 -11.27 18.53 1.83
#